data_2093db5066f19006cd527901761b8518
#
_entry.id   2093db5066f19006cd527901761b8518
#
_cell.length_a   1.000
_cell.length_b   1.000
_cell.length_c   1.000
_cell.angle_alpha   90.00
_cell.angle_beta   90.00
_cell.angle_gamma   90.00
#
_symmetry.space_group_name_H-M   'P 1'
#
loop_
_entity.id
_entity.type
_entity.pdbx_description
1 polymer ?
#
loop_
_entity_poly.entity_id
_entity_poly.type
_entity_poly.pdbx_seq_one_letter_code
_entity_poly.pdbx_strand_id
1 'polypeptide(L)'
;MRFAALETSTDWCSVALWVDGEIHSLERRVPNRHSEYALPMLESLTRNAGRLDAIAFGAGPGSFTGLRIACGLAQGLAFAHGLPVLGVSTLEATAEEAGAPRVVACLDARMREVYYAALEKRERRWHEVIPAQCVAPAEAPKPPGESWVGAGNGFAAYGDFGLRKVLPEVHPTAAAVARLAAPRLAAGEGVDAALAVPLYLRDKVALTLEEQRR
;
A
#
# COMPACT_ATOMS: atom_id res chain seq x y z
N MET A 1 -3.32 -5.12 21.71
CA MET A 1 -2.39 -5.48 20.60
C MET A 1 -1.65 -4.23 20.14
N ARG A 2 -0.33 -4.33 20.02
CA ARG A 2 0.56 -3.26 19.55
C ARG A 2 1.35 -3.74 18.36
N PHE A 3 1.35 -2.99 17.28
CA PHE A 3 2.14 -3.36 16.12
C PHE A 3 2.57 -2.13 15.32
N ALA A 4 3.66 -2.26 14.58
CA ALA A 4 4.15 -1.24 13.68
C ALA A 4 3.66 -1.50 12.26
N ALA A 5 3.46 -0.43 11.50
CA ALA A 5 3.11 -0.50 10.08
C ALA A 5 4.03 0.41 9.25
N LEU A 6 4.34 -0.03 8.02
CA LEU A 6 5.19 0.68 7.07
C LEU A 6 4.49 0.77 5.71
N GLU A 7 4.63 1.93 5.04
CA GLU A 7 4.19 2.11 3.66
C GLU A 7 5.21 2.95 2.89
N THR A 8 5.79 2.38 1.85
CA THR A 8 6.86 3.02 1.05
C THR A 8 6.69 2.76 -0.45
N SER A 9 5.48 2.40 -0.89
CA SER A 9 5.21 2.00 -2.29
C SER A 9 5.11 3.16 -3.28
N THR A 10 5.02 4.40 -2.79
CA THR A 10 4.91 5.63 -3.59
C THR A 10 6.06 6.60 -3.27
N ASP A 11 5.95 7.88 -3.65
CA ASP A 11 6.91 8.92 -3.23
C ASP A 11 6.85 9.25 -1.73
N TRP A 12 5.84 8.73 -1.03
CA TRP A 12 5.64 8.94 0.39
C TRP A 12 6.25 7.81 1.20
N CYS A 13 6.96 8.16 2.25
CA CYS A 13 7.42 7.27 3.30
C CYS A 13 6.52 7.48 4.51
N SER A 14 5.76 6.48 4.87
CA SER A 14 4.82 6.53 5.99
C SER A 14 5.09 5.39 6.95
N VAL A 15 5.03 5.68 8.24
CA VAL A 15 5.15 4.70 9.33
C VAL A 15 4.03 4.94 10.34
N ALA A 16 3.55 3.88 10.98
CA ALA A 16 2.54 3.98 12.01
C ALA A 16 2.79 3.00 13.14
N LEU A 17 2.30 3.36 14.31
CA LEU A 17 2.21 2.52 15.50
C LEU A 17 0.73 2.40 15.88
N TRP A 18 0.24 1.17 15.92
CA TRP A 18 -1.06 0.83 16.47
C TRP A 18 -0.93 0.41 17.92
N VAL A 19 -1.69 1.03 18.81
CA VAL A 19 -1.77 0.69 20.22
C VAL A 19 -3.23 0.59 20.64
N ASP A 20 -3.74 -0.62 20.79
CA ASP A 20 -5.07 -0.93 21.33
C ASP A 20 -6.25 -0.11 20.73
N GLY A 21 -6.17 0.20 19.44
CA GLY A 21 -7.19 0.95 18.69
C GLY A 21 -6.76 2.38 18.33
N GLU A 22 -5.72 2.90 18.94
CA GLU A 22 -5.15 4.21 18.60
C GLU A 22 -4.03 4.09 17.57
N ILE A 23 -3.92 5.07 16.68
CA ILE A 23 -2.90 5.13 15.65
C ILE A 23 -2.06 6.40 15.82
N HIS A 24 -0.76 6.21 15.98
CA HIS A 24 0.23 7.27 15.88
C HIS A 24 0.97 7.08 14.55
N SER A 25 1.05 8.11 13.72
CA SER A 25 1.69 8.00 12.42
C SER A 25 2.58 9.19 12.08
N LEU A 26 3.58 8.93 11.28
CA LEU A 26 4.44 9.93 10.65
C LEU A 26 4.51 9.64 9.17
N GLU A 27 4.48 10.70 8.36
CA GLU A 27 4.69 10.58 6.92
C GLU A 27 5.55 11.71 6.38
N ARG A 28 6.26 11.42 5.31
CA ARG A 28 7.12 12.38 4.62
C ARG A 28 7.25 12.04 3.15
N ARG A 29 7.14 13.04 2.29
CA ARG A 29 7.45 12.86 0.88
C ARG A 29 8.96 12.85 0.68
N VAL A 30 9.50 11.71 0.24
CA VAL A 30 10.94 11.44 0.13
C VAL A 30 11.27 10.64 -1.14
N PRO A 31 11.00 11.19 -2.34
CA PRO A 31 11.21 10.45 -3.58
C PRO A 31 12.61 9.80 -3.61
N ASN A 32 12.65 8.48 -3.81
CA ASN A 32 13.87 7.66 -3.89
C ASN A 32 14.80 7.66 -2.65
N ARG A 33 14.32 8.14 -1.49
CA ARG A 33 15.10 8.21 -0.24
C ARG A 33 14.47 7.47 0.94
N HIS A 34 13.54 6.55 0.67
CA HIS A 34 12.80 5.81 1.72
C HIS A 34 13.72 5.07 2.69
N SER A 35 14.83 4.48 2.21
CA SER A 35 15.80 3.77 3.06
C SER A 35 16.48 4.64 4.10
N GLU A 36 16.56 5.95 3.86
CA GLU A 36 17.16 6.91 4.80
C GLU A 36 16.18 7.30 5.93
N TYR A 37 14.87 7.25 5.64
CA TYR A 37 13.84 7.82 6.53
C TYR A 37 12.99 6.77 7.22
N ALA A 38 12.69 5.63 6.60
CA ALA A 38 11.72 4.68 7.13
C ALA A 38 12.08 4.15 8.52
N LEU A 39 13.31 3.68 8.72
CA LEU A 39 13.74 3.15 10.02
C LEU A 39 13.83 4.23 11.09
N PRO A 40 14.47 5.40 10.87
CA PRO A 40 14.49 6.48 11.87
C PRO A 40 13.10 7.00 12.26
N MET A 41 12.17 7.11 11.30
CA MET A 41 10.79 7.50 11.58
C MET A 41 10.09 6.44 12.43
N LEU A 42 10.26 5.16 12.11
CA LEU A 42 9.68 4.06 12.88
C LEU A 42 10.24 4.02 14.31
N GLU A 43 11.56 4.13 14.48
CA GLU A 43 12.21 4.18 15.79
C GLU A 43 11.67 5.32 16.65
N SER A 44 11.41 6.49 16.06
CA SER A 44 10.86 7.63 16.80
C SER A 44 9.48 7.36 17.38
N LEU A 45 8.63 6.59 16.66
CA LEU A 45 7.31 6.18 17.13
C LEU A 45 7.36 5.03 18.14
N THR A 46 8.29 4.09 17.95
CA THR A 46 8.30 2.84 18.73
C THR A 46 9.17 2.89 19.97
N ARG A 47 10.02 3.90 20.12
CA ARG A 47 10.99 4.03 21.24
C ARG A 47 10.40 3.76 22.61
N ASN A 48 9.18 4.23 22.87
CA ASN A 48 8.50 4.08 24.16
C ASN A 48 7.24 3.21 24.08
N ALA A 49 7.06 2.48 22.97
CA ALA A 49 5.84 1.71 22.74
C ALA A 49 5.79 0.39 23.53
N GLY A 50 6.89 -0.02 24.14
CA GLY A 50 7.02 -1.35 24.74
C GLY A 50 7.17 -2.43 23.65
N ARG A 51 6.85 -3.68 24.00
CA ARG A 51 6.96 -4.80 23.08
C ARG A 51 5.86 -4.73 22.01
N LEU A 52 6.25 -4.92 20.76
CA LEU A 52 5.32 -5.10 19.65
C LEU A 52 4.86 -6.56 19.56
N ASP A 53 3.66 -6.78 19.04
CA ASP A 53 3.04 -8.08 18.83
C ASP A 53 3.14 -8.55 17.35
N ALA A 54 3.31 -7.60 16.42
CA ALA A 54 3.39 -7.89 14.98
C ALA A 54 4.02 -6.71 14.19
N ILE A 55 4.32 -6.95 12.91
CA ILE A 55 4.66 -5.92 11.94
C ILE A 55 3.72 -6.03 10.74
N ALA A 56 3.15 -4.89 10.27
CA ALA A 56 2.40 -4.82 9.03
C ALA A 56 3.15 -3.98 7.99
N PHE A 57 2.94 -4.24 6.71
CA PHE A 57 3.55 -3.43 5.66
C PHE A 57 2.70 -3.38 4.40
N GLY A 58 2.80 -2.29 3.64
CA GLY A 58 2.25 -2.19 2.30
C GLY A 58 3.00 -3.12 1.36
N ALA A 59 2.35 -4.22 1.00
CA ALA A 59 2.97 -5.28 0.20
C ALA A 59 3.01 -4.94 -1.30
N GLY A 60 2.26 -3.93 -1.74
CA GLY A 60 2.14 -3.57 -3.13
C GLY A 60 0.70 -3.68 -3.68
N PRO A 61 0.53 -3.35 -4.96
CA PRO A 61 1.55 -2.97 -5.95
C PRO A 61 2.09 -1.56 -5.75
N GLY A 62 3.26 -1.26 -6.35
CA GLY A 62 3.88 0.07 -6.25
C GLY A 62 5.33 0.10 -6.73
N SER A 63 6.08 1.09 -6.25
CA SER A 63 7.51 1.23 -6.56
C SER A 63 8.30 -0.02 -6.17
N PHE A 64 9.00 -0.60 -7.12
CA PHE A 64 9.79 -1.81 -6.92
C PHE A 64 10.81 -1.71 -5.77
N THR A 65 11.53 -0.60 -5.70
CA THR A 65 12.47 -0.33 -4.61
C THR A 65 11.74 -0.09 -3.29
N GLY A 66 10.67 0.71 -3.33
CA GLY A 66 9.86 1.02 -2.14
C GLY A 66 9.29 -0.25 -1.50
N LEU A 67 8.67 -1.13 -2.28
CA LEU A 67 8.11 -2.39 -1.78
C LEU A 67 9.15 -3.26 -1.08
N ARG A 68 10.36 -3.33 -1.64
CA ARG A 68 11.47 -4.10 -1.04
C ARG A 68 11.99 -3.48 0.26
N ILE A 69 11.97 -2.15 0.37
CA ILE A 69 12.34 -1.45 1.60
C ILE A 69 11.33 -1.78 2.71
N ALA A 70 10.01 -1.64 2.46
CA ALA A 70 9.00 -1.96 3.45
C ALA A 70 9.05 -3.44 3.87
N CYS A 71 9.11 -4.34 2.88
CA CYS A 71 9.19 -5.78 3.12
C CYS A 71 10.45 -6.17 3.89
N GLY A 72 11.63 -5.68 3.48
CA GLY A 72 12.90 -6.01 4.14
C GLY A 72 12.98 -5.46 5.57
N LEU A 73 12.46 -4.25 5.82
CA LEU A 73 12.35 -3.72 7.18
C LEU A 73 11.38 -4.55 8.03
N ALA A 74 10.22 -4.90 7.48
CA ALA A 74 9.24 -5.73 8.18
C ALA A 74 9.82 -7.10 8.52
N GLN A 75 10.48 -7.75 7.57
CA GLN A 75 11.16 -9.04 7.79
C GLN A 75 12.26 -8.94 8.85
N GLY A 76 13.16 -7.94 8.72
CA GLY A 76 14.29 -7.79 9.64
C GLY A 76 13.85 -7.54 11.09
N LEU A 77 12.89 -6.63 11.28
CA LEU A 77 12.33 -6.33 12.60
C LEU A 77 11.56 -7.52 13.18
N ALA A 78 10.74 -8.17 12.38
CA ALA A 78 9.97 -9.32 12.83
C ALA A 78 10.87 -10.51 13.16
N PHE A 79 11.86 -10.80 12.36
CA PHE A 79 12.85 -11.86 12.62
C PHE A 79 13.63 -11.61 13.92
N ALA A 80 14.10 -10.38 14.14
CA ALA A 80 14.87 -10.03 15.34
C ALA A 80 14.06 -10.18 16.63
N HIS A 81 12.74 -10.07 16.57
CA HIS A 81 11.87 -10.09 17.76
C HIS A 81 10.91 -11.29 17.81
N GLY A 82 10.98 -12.21 16.85
CA GLY A 82 10.09 -13.38 16.76
C GLY A 82 8.63 -12.99 16.56
N LEU A 83 8.36 -12.00 15.68
CA LEU A 83 7.02 -11.45 15.46
C LEU A 83 6.41 -11.96 14.13
N PRO A 84 5.09 -12.11 14.05
CA PRO A 84 4.41 -12.32 12.77
C PRO A 84 4.41 -11.05 11.92
N VAL A 85 4.36 -11.24 10.60
CA VAL A 85 4.29 -10.17 9.61
C VAL A 85 2.99 -10.27 8.81
N LEU A 86 2.38 -9.13 8.48
CA LEU A 86 1.20 -9.07 7.61
C LEU A 86 1.40 -8.08 6.46
N GLY A 87 1.31 -8.58 5.23
CA GLY A 87 1.25 -7.76 4.03
C GLY A 87 -0.18 -7.25 3.76
N VAL A 88 -0.31 -5.98 3.43
CA VAL A 88 -1.56 -5.31 3.08
C VAL A 88 -1.46 -4.77 1.65
N SER A 89 -2.52 -4.92 0.87
CA SER A 89 -2.57 -4.36 -0.48
C SER A 89 -2.46 -2.83 -0.44
N THR A 90 -1.54 -2.28 -1.24
CA THR A 90 -1.39 -0.84 -1.39
C THR A 90 -2.63 -0.19 -2.03
N LEU A 91 -3.33 -0.91 -2.93
CA LEU A 91 -4.58 -0.44 -3.52
C LEU A 91 -5.72 -0.42 -2.49
N GLU A 92 -5.79 -1.41 -1.59
CA GLU A 92 -6.72 -1.35 -0.45
C GLU A 92 -6.39 -0.20 0.52
N ALA A 93 -5.10 0.04 0.80
CA ALA A 93 -4.68 1.15 1.63
C ALA A 93 -5.03 2.51 0.99
N THR A 94 -4.90 2.63 -0.35
CA THR A 94 -5.34 3.81 -1.09
C THR A 94 -6.86 3.99 -1.01
N ALA A 95 -7.62 2.91 -1.15
CA ALA A 95 -9.08 2.94 -1.03
C ALA A 95 -9.54 3.30 0.39
N GLU A 96 -8.84 2.82 1.41
CA GLU A 96 -9.10 3.15 2.81
C GLU A 96 -8.92 4.65 3.10
N GLU A 97 -7.89 5.28 2.52
CA GLU A 97 -7.65 6.73 2.64
C GLU A 97 -8.67 7.57 1.88
N ALA A 98 -9.26 7.06 0.81
CA ALA A 98 -10.30 7.77 0.06
C ALA A 98 -11.61 7.97 0.85
N GLY A 99 -11.86 7.16 1.88
CA GLY A 99 -13.00 7.30 2.78
C GLY A 99 -14.38 7.09 2.13
N ALA A 100 -14.43 6.46 0.94
CA ALA A 100 -15.67 6.19 0.22
C ALA A 100 -15.98 4.68 0.19
N PRO A 101 -17.26 4.26 0.11
CA PRO A 101 -17.61 2.84 0.12
C PRO A 101 -17.26 2.10 -1.18
N ARG A 102 -17.10 2.82 -2.29
CA ARG A 102 -16.73 2.31 -3.61
C ARG A 102 -15.59 3.14 -4.17
N VAL A 103 -14.43 2.54 -4.34
CA VAL A 103 -13.22 3.22 -4.76
C VAL A 103 -12.57 2.52 -5.95
N VAL A 104 -12.21 3.30 -6.94
CA VAL A 104 -11.25 2.90 -7.95
C VAL A 104 -9.88 3.36 -7.47
N ALA A 105 -9.09 2.46 -6.94
CA ALA A 105 -7.71 2.73 -6.58
C ALA A 105 -6.83 2.65 -7.84
N CYS A 106 -6.10 3.74 -8.14
CA CYS A 106 -5.30 3.86 -9.34
C CYS A 106 -3.96 4.53 -9.03
N LEU A 107 -2.88 3.77 -9.15
CA LEU A 107 -1.53 4.26 -8.91
C LEU A 107 -0.72 4.24 -10.22
N ASP A 108 0.11 5.26 -10.42
CA ASP A 108 1.02 5.32 -11.56
C ASP A 108 2.04 4.17 -11.48
N ALA A 109 1.96 3.24 -12.42
CA ALA A 109 2.88 2.11 -12.52
C ALA A 109 4.13 2.44 -13.37
N ARG A 110 4.28 3.70 -13.82
CA ARG A 110 5.28 4.11 -14.81
C ARG A 110 5.07 3.41 -16.16
N MET A 111 5.91 3.73 -17.16
CA MET A 111 5.90 3.10 -18.48
C MET A 111 4.53 3.18 -19.19
N ARG A 112 3.74 4.24 -18.93
CA ARG A 112 2.39 4.48 -19.43
C ARG A 112 1.38 3.40 -19.00
N GLU A 113 1.53 2.85 -17.80
CA GLU A 113 0.60 1.91 -17.19
C GLU A 113 0.18 2.37 -15.80
N VAL A 114 -0.90 1.80 -15.32
CA VAL A 114 -1.43 2.02 -13.97
C VAL A 114 -1.65 0.70 -13.25
N TYR A 115 -1.40 0.70 -11.95
CA TYR A 115 -1.94 -0.31 -11.05
C TYR A 115 -3.37 0.10 -10.72
N TYR A 116 -4.31 -0.77 -10.97
CA TYR A 116 -5.73 -0.48 -10.95
C TYR A 116 -6.51 -1.59 -10.23
N ALA A 117 -7.46 -1.20 -9.38
CA ALA A 117 -8.49 -2.09 -8.84
C ALA A 117 -9.77 -1.31 -8.57
N ALA A 118 -10.94 -1.92 -8.71
CA ALA A 118 -12.19 -1.37 -8.20
C ALA A 118 -12.62 -2.14 -6.95
N LEU A 119 -12.70 -1.44 -5.84
CA LEU A 119 -12.87 -1.98 -4.49
C LEU A 119 -14.17 -1.48 -3.86
N GLU A 120 -14.97 -2.38 -3.31
CA GLU A 120 -16.19 -2.05 -2.57
C GLU A 120 -16.05 -2.48 -1.11
N LYS A 121 -16.35 -1.57 -0.17
CA LYS A 121 -16.29 -1.84 1.26
C LYS A 121 -17.60 -2.47 1.73
N ARG A 122 -17.53 -3.72 2.19
CA ARG A 122 -18.65 -4.47 2.78
C ARG A 122 -18.21 -5.01 4.13
N GLU A 123 -19.03 -4.85 5.17
CA GLU A 123 -18.73 -5.37 6.52
C GLU A 123 -17.32 -5.02 7.03
N ARG A 124 -16.88 -3.77 6.73
CA ARG A 124 -15.55 -3.24 7.08
C ARG A 124 -14.36 -3.90 6.36
N ARG A 125 -14.61 -4.75 5.35
CA ARG A 125 -13.58 -5.35 4.47
C ARG A 125 -13.71 -4.83 3.06
N TRP A 126 -12.58 -4.71 2.37
CA TRP A 126 -12.55 -4.40 0.96
C TRP A 126 -12.71 -5.67 0.13
N HIS A 127 -13.55 -5.60 -0.90
CA HIS A 127 -13.79 -6.67 -1.87
C HIS A 127 -13.48 -6.15 -3.26
N GLU A 128 -12.70 -6.91 -4.00
CA GLU A 128 -12.41 -6.61 -5.40
C GLU A 128 -13.65 -6.83 -6.27
N VAL A 129 -14.19 -5.77 -6.85
CA VAL A 129 -15.21 -5.82 -7.91
C VAL A 129 -14.51 -5.96 -9.26
N ILE A 130 -13.37 -5.30 -9.42
CA ILE A 130 -12.41 -5.50 -10.48
C ILE A 130 -11.08 -5.84 -9.82
N PRO A 131 -10.52 -7.03 -10.11
CA PRO A 131 -9.26 -7.47 -9.51
C PRO A 131 -8.10 -6.52 -9.78
N ALA A 132 -7.14 -6.51 -8.85
CA ALA A 132 -5.93 -5.75 -8.98
C ALA A 132 -5.13 -6.18 -10.23
N GLN A 133 -4.76 -5.21 -11.06
CA GLN A 133 -4.07 -5.45 -12.33
C GLN A 133 -3.15 -4.29 -12.71
N CYS A 134 -2.22 -4.54 -13.63
CA CYS A 134 -1.39 -3.53 -14.27
C CYS A 134 -1.82 -3.42 -15.74
N VAL A 135 -2.32 -2.25 -16.15
CA VAL A 135 -2.92 -2.05 -17.47
C VAL A 135 -2.57 -0.69 -18.04
N ALA A 136 -2.66 -0.55 -19.36
CA ALA A 136 -2.63 0.77 -19.98
C ALA A 136 -3.87 1.58 -19.57
N PRO A 137 -3.76 2.91 -19.35
CA PRO A 137 -4.88 3.75 -18.92
C PRO A 137 -6.12 3.63 -19.81
N ALA A 138 -5.93 3.49 -21.14
CA ALA A 138 -7.01 3.33 -22.09
C ALA A 138 -7.74 1.97 -22.00
N GLU A 139 -7.11 0.98 -21.41
CA GLU A 139 -7.63 -0.39 -21.21
C GLU A 139 -8.21 -0.60 -19.81
N ALA A 140 -8.11 0.41 -18.94
CA ALA A 140 -8.64 0.32 -17.58
C ALA A 140 -10.15 0.04 -17.60
N PRO A 141 -10.60 -1.09 -17.01
CA PRO A 141 -12.00 -1.48 -17.10
C PRO A 141 -12.89 -0.55 -16.27
N LYS A 142 -14.09 -0.27 -16.78
CA LYS A 142 -15.07 0.52 -16.02
C LYS A 142 -15.76 -0.35 -14.99
N PRO A 143 -15.79 0.08 -13.72
CA PRO A 143 -16.51 -0.67 -12.69
C PRO A 143 -18.03 -0.59 -12.93
N PRO A 144 -18.79 -1.65 -12.58
CA PRO A 144 -20.23 -1.69 -12.78
C PRO A 144 -20.96 -0.73 -11.83
N GLY A 145 -22.05 -0.13 -12.33
CA GLY A 145 -22.89 0.78 -11.56
C GLY A 145 -22.30 2.19 -11.42
N GLU A 146 -22.85 2.96 -10.50
CA GLU A 146 -22.50 4.37 -10.28
C GLU A 146 -21.88 4.61 -8.90
N SER A 147 -21.50 5.86 -8.64
CA SER A 147 -20.99 6.34 -7.34
C SER A 147 -19.59 5.84 -6.96
N TRP A 148 -18.76 5.56 -7.96
CA TRP A 148 -17.35 5.27 -7.75
C TRP A 148 -16.54 6.55 -7.57
N VAL A 149 -15.61 6.53 -6.61
CA VAL A 149 -14.63 7.58 -6.37
C VAL A 149 -13.26 7.07 -6.79
N GLY A 150 -12.59 7.79 -7.68
CA GLY A 150 -11.21 7.51 -8.04
C GLY A 150 -10.25 8.01 -6.96
N ALA A 151 -9.24 7.23 -6.59
CA ALA A 151 -8.21 7.65 -5.65
C ALA A 151 -6.83 7.16 -6.07
N GLY A 152 -5.83 8.04 -5.94
CA GLY A 152 -4.44 7.73 -6.24
C GLY A 152 -3.83 8.55 -7.38
N ASN A 153 -2.52 8.59 -7.41
CA ASN A 153 -1.73 9.42 -8.31
C ASN A 153 -1.80 9.03 -9.80
N GLY A 154 -2.35 7.85 -10.12
CA GLY A 154 -2.65 7.48 -11.51
C GLY A 154 -3.63 8.45 -12.17
N PHE A 155 -4.58 9.01 -11.42
CA PHE A 155 -5.51 10.02 -11.92
C PHE A 155 -4.83 11.36 -12.22
N ALA A 156 -3.81 11.74 -11.45
CA ALA A 156 -3.01 12.92 -11.74
C ALA A 156 -2.20 12.78 -13.04
N ALA A 157 -1.74 11.57 -13.33
CA ALA A 157 -0.91 11.28 -14.50
C ALA A 157 -1.71 11.07 -15.79
N TYR A 158 -2.92 10.47 -15.70
CA TYR A 158 -3.62 9.95 -16.89
C TYR A 158 -5.10 10.37 -17.00
N GLY A 159 -5.59 11.24 -16.10
CA GLY A 159 -6.97 11.75 -16.15
C GLY A 159 -7.96 10.91 -15.33
N ASP A 160 -9.26 11.22 -15.48
CA ASP A 160 -10.33 10.72 -14.59
C ASP A 160 -10.94 9.36 -14.99
N PHE A 161 -10.57 8.79 -16.14
CA PHE A 161 -11.13 7.54 -16.69
C PHE A 161 -12.66 7.52 -16.78
N GLY A 162 -13.29 8.71 -16.88
CA GLY A 162 -14.72 8.90 -16.94
C GLY A 162 -15.44 8.80 -15.58
N LEU A 163 -14.71 8.86 -14.46
CA LEU A 163 -15.28 8.97 -13.12
C LEU A 163 -15.69 10.43 -12.82
N ARG A 164 -16.83 10.61 -12.13
CA ARG A 164 -17.32 11.95 -11.77
C ARG A 164 -16.52 12.62 -10.66
N LYS A 165 -15.86 11.83 -9.83
CA LYS A 165 -15.06 12.32 -8.69
C LYS A 165 -13.76 11.55 -8.62
N VAL A 166 -12.65 12.28 -8.60
CA VAL A 166 -11.30 11.72 -8.40
C VAL A 166 -10.56 12.50 -7.32
N LEU A 167 -9.72 11.80 -6.59
CA LEU A 167 -8.88 12.29 -5.49
C LEU A 167 -7.43 11.92 -5.81
N PRO A 168 -6.78 12.66 -6.73
CA PRO A 168 -5.45 12.30 -7.25
C PRO A 168 -4.33 12.48 -6.22
N GLU A 169 -4.57 13.26 -5.17
CA GLU A 169 -3.63 13.50 -4.06
C GLU A 169 -3.67 12.41 -2.99
N VAL A 170 -4.71 11.57 -2.98
CA VAL A 170 -4.80 10.45 -2.04
C VAL A 170 -3.71 9.44 -2.35
N HIS A 171 -2.99 9.03 -1.33
CA HIS A 171 -1.93 8.05 -1.40
C HIS A 171 -2.06 7.03 -0.27
N PRO A 172 -1.50 5.83 -0.42
CA PRO A 172 -1.49 4.83 0.63
C PRO A 172 -0.64 5.32 1.81
N THR A 173 -1.12 5.10 3.03
CA THR A 173 -0.42 5.47 4.27
C THR A 173 -0.21 4.27 5.17
N ALA A 174 0.78 4.33 6.05
CA ALA A 174 0.96 3.32 7.09
C ALA A 174 -0.20 3.30 8.10
N ALA A 175 -0.92 4.41 8.27
CA ALA A 175 -2.12 4.47 9.08
C ALA A 175 -3.26 3.65 8.45
N ALA A 176 -3.44 3.71 7.13
CA ALA A 176 -4.38 2.84 6.41
C ALA A 176 -3.96 1.36 6.49
N VAL A 177 -2.68 1.08 6.28
CA VAL A 177 -2.12 -0.28 6.48
C VAL A 177 -2.45 -0.79 7.88
N ALA A 178 -2.27 0.04 8.92
CA ALA A 178 -2.58 -0.34 10.30
C ALA A 178 -4.07 -0.62 10.51
N ARG A 179 -4.97 0.23 9.98
CA ARG A 179 -6.43 0.01 10.06
C ARG A 179 -6.86 -1.32 9.42
N LEU A 180 -6.29 -1.64 8.27
CA LEU A 180 -6.58 -2.89 7.53
C LEU A 180 -5.94 -4.11 8.17
N ALA A 181 -4.75 -3.96 8.74
CA ALA A 181 -4.03 -5.05 9.40
C ALA A 181 -4.62 -5.44 10.75
N ALA A 182 -5.14 -4.49 11.54
CA ALA A 182 -5.59 -4.74 12.91
C ALA A 182 -6.60 -5.89 13.05
N PRO A 183 -7.71 -5.95 12.30
CA PRO A 183 -8.66 -7.06 12.39
C PRO A 183 -8.07 -8.38 11.87
N ARG A 184 -7.18 -8.33 10.89
CA ARG A 184 -6.54 -9.51 10.29
C ARG A 184 -5.50 -10.11 11.22
N LEU A 185 -4.69 -9.28 11.88
CA LEU A 185 -3.75 -9.71 12.92
C LEU A 185 -4.47 -10.28 14.14
N ALA A 186 -5.60 -9.67 14.55
CA ALA A 186 -6.43 -10.21 15.62
C ALA A 186 -7.06 -11.57 15.27
N ALA A 187 -7.28 -11.85 13.99
CA ALA A 187 -7.73 -13.15 13.47
C ALA A 187 -6.59 -14.16 13.27
N GLY A 188 -5.31 -13.76 13.54
CA GLY A 188 -4.15 -14.65 13.40
C GLY A 188 -3.65 -14.82 11.96
N GLU A 189 -3.97 -13.87 11.05
CA GLU A 189 -3.55 -13.95 9.64
C GLU A 189 -2.07 -13.57 9.41
N GLY A 190 -1.32 -13.22 10.44
CA GLY A 190 0.11 -12.95 10.33
C GLY A 190 0.91 -14.21 9.96
N VAL A 191 1.91 -14.04 9.12
CA VAL A 191 2.79 -15.12 8.66
C VAL A 191 4.19 -15.00 9.28
N ASP A 192 4.99 -16.06 9.18
CA ASP A 192 6.42 -15.99 9.53
C ASP A 192 7.14 -14.93 8.70
N ALA A 193 8.10 -14.23 9.30
CA ALA A 193 8.86 -13.19 8.63
C ALA A 193 9.52 -13.64 7.32
N ALA A 194 9.97 -14.89 7.24
CA ALA A 194 10.59 -15.45 6.04
C ALA A 194 9.59 -15.64 4.88
N LEU A 195 8.30 -15.68 5.17
CA LEU A 195 7.23 -15.84 4.16
C LEU A 195 6.65 -14.51 3.68
N ALA A 196 7.02 -13.39 4.31
CA ALA A 196 6.58 -12.07 3.87
C ALA A 196 7.22 -11.73 2.53
N VAL A 197 6.41 -11.44 1.52
CA VAL A 197 6.86 -11.10 0.17
C VAL A 197 6.09 -9.91 -0.39
N PRO A 198 6.71 -9.10 -1.26
CA PRO A 198 5.99 -8.07 -2.00
C PRO A 198 5.01 -8.67 -3.02
N LEU A 199 3.91 -7.97 -3.26
CA LEU A 199 2.96 -8.29 -4.31
C LEU A 199 3.35 -7.58 -5.61
N TYR A 200 3.81 -8.33 -6.59
CA TYR A 200 4.14 -7.83 -7.92
C TYR A 200 3.00 -8.16 -8.89
N LEU A 201 2.40 -7.13 -9.50
CA LEU A 201 1.36 -7.28 -10.54
C LEU A 201 1.92 -7.17 -11.96
N ARG A 202 3.17 -6.72 -12.09
CA ARG A 202 3.85 -6.64 -13.38
C ARG A 202 4.90 -7.74 -13.45
N ASP A 203 4.79 -8.61 -14.45
CA ASP A 203 5.75 -9.69 -14.69
C ASP A 203 7.07 -9.15 -15.27
N LYS A 204 7.01 -8.05 -16.04
CA LYS A 204 8.15 -7.47 -16.74
C LYS A 204 8.51 -6.10 -16.16
N VAL A 205 9.53 -6.04 -15.32
CA VAL A 205 9.95 -4.82 -14.59
C VAL A 205 10.87 -3.90 -15.38
N ALA A 206 11.45 -4.35 -16.51
CA ALA A 206 12.32 -3.55 -17.35
C ALA A 206 12.19 -3.97 -18.81
N LEU A 207 12.24 -2.99 -19.72
CA LEU A 207 12.40 -3.25 -21.14
C LEU A 207 13.84 -3.72 -21.41
N THR A 208 14.01 -4.70 -22.29
CA THR A 208 15.33 -5.09 -22.79
C THR A 208 15.93 -3.94 -23.61
N LEU A 209 17.24 -3.95 -23.82
CA LEU A 209 17.93 -2.93 -24.64
C LEU A 209 17.37 -2.84 -26.07
N GLU A 210 16.85 -3.93 -26.61
CA GLU A 210 16.21 -3.95 -27.95
C GLU A 210 14.83 -3.28 -27.93
N GLU A 211 14.05 -3.47 -26.87
CA GLU A 211 12.73 -2.85 -26.69
C GLU A 211 12.82 -1.36 -26.35
N GLN A 212 13.93 -0.90 -25.75
CA GLN A 212 14.17 0.52 -25.46
C GLN A 212 14.56 1.31 -26.73
N ARG A 213 14.94 0.64 -27.82
CA ARG A 213 15.36 1.25 -29.09
C ARG A 213 14.24 1.33 -30.11
N ARG A 214 13.05 0.84 -29.82
CA ARG A 214 11.84 0.96 -30.65
C ARG A 214 10.92 2.07 -30.10
#